data_237fc2ca859a2497560973fef9b6c598
#
_entry.id   237fc2ca859a2497560973fef9b6c598
#
_cell.length_a   1.000
_cell.length_b   1.000
_cell.length_c   1.000
_cell.angle_alpha   90.00
_cell.angle_beta   90.00
_cell.angle_gamma   90.00
#
_symmetry.space_group_name_H-M   'P 1'
#
loop_
_entity.id
_entity.type
_entity.pdbx_description
1 polymer ?
#
loop_
_entity_poly.entity_id
_entity_poly.type
_entity_poly.pdbx_seq_one_letter_code
_entity_poly.pdbx_strand_id
1 'polypeptide(L)'
;MTDAENQKSSNGDFSTPIKTDEYTDGRKLWEWQSKFPNEAQNAIKFEARVLISSLAVTLLLAGLFLGLGDASFEFKLPVGQTSPSLFVSCKLLATFFTGCLGGVTFSIKWLVHTAATGKWHLDRRYWRLLVPCVGGVYALVVLALFDAGLFAGSNGGAAGVSTLSPALAFLVGYFSDGVSGLLSNVANAVFGTLEKK
;
A
#
# COMPACT_ATOMS: atom_id res chain seq x y z
N MET A 1 29.99 21.00 63.71
CA MET A 1 28.75 20.21 63.65
C MET A 1 28.57 19.93 62.17
N THR A 2 28.95 18.74 61.78
CA THR A 2 29.19 18.27 60.43
C THR A 2 28.17 17.20 60.15
N ASP A 3 27.24 17.49 59.27
CA ASP A 3 26.32 16.51 58.77
C ASP A 3 26.86 15.97 57.45
N ALA A 4 27.48 14.79 57.56
CA ALA A 4 27.90 13.98 56.41
C ALA A 4 26.71 13.19 55.89
N GLU A 5 26.06 13.65 54.84
CA GLU A 5 24.93 13.01 54.23
C GLU A 5 25.41 11.92 53.25
N ASN A 6 25.01 10.74 53.60
CA ASN A 6 25.27 9.43 53.13
C ASN A 6 24.77 9.26 51.67
N GLN A 7 25.64 9.45 50.66
CA GLN A 7 25.39 9.03 49.28
C GLN A 7 25.44 7.51 49.19
N LYS A 8 24.27 6.88 49.32
CA LYS A 8 24.07 5.48 49.04
C LYS A 8 24.09 5.27 47.51
N SER A 9 25.27 4.93 47.02
CA SER A 9 25.46 4.45 45.63
C SER A 9 24.53 3.26 45.39
N SER A 10 23.47 3.50 44.63
CA SER A 10 22.63 2.46 44.06
C SER A 10 23.43 1.79 42.92
N ASN A 11 24.23 0.79 43.27
CA ASN A 11 24.71 -0.16 42.29
C ASN A 11 23.49 -0.89 41.71
N GLY A 12 23.00 -0.41 40.57
CA GLY A 12 22.02 -1.13 39.79
C GLY A 12 22.60 -2.48 39.40
N ASP A 13 22.06 -3.49 40.01
CA ASP A 13 22.33 -4.90 39.70
C ASP A 13 21.92 -5.17 38.25
N PHE A 14 22.90 -5.08 37.32
CA PHE A 14 22.76 -5.31 35.89
C PHE A 14 22.70 -6.83 35.55
N SER A 15 22.50 -7.68 36.55
CA SER A 15 22.50 -9.14 36.38
C SER A 15 21.10 -9.78 36.47
N THR A 16 20.05 -9.08 36.05
CA THR A 16 18.83 -9.80 35.70
C THR A 16 19.04 -10.48 34.37
N PRO A 17 19.07 -11.84 34.32
CA PRO A 17 19.18 -12.52 33.04
C PRO A 17 17.99 -12.10 32.18
N ILE A 18 18.27 -11.60 30.98
CA ILE A 18 17.26 -11.34 29.96
C ILE A 18 16.52 -12.65 29.82
N LYS A 19 15.24 -12.66 30.26
CA LYS A 19 14.38 -13.83 30.08
C LYS A 19 14.25 -14.04 28.59
N THR A 20 14.93 -15.05 28.05
CA THR A 20 14.92 -15.46 26.64
C THR A 20 13.54 -15.90 26.15
N ASP A 21 12.54 -15.88 27.01
CA ASP A 21 11.16 -16.32 26.75
C ASP A 21 10.21 -15.17 26.41
N GLU A 22 10.70 -13.94 26.36
CA GLU A 22 9.87 -12.79 26.06
C GLU A 22 10.01 -12.39 24.59
N TYR A 23 8.91 -12.47 23.81
CA TYR A 23 8.89 -11.98 22.43
C TYR A 23 9.16 -10.48 22.40
N THR A 24 9.74 -9.98 21.30
CA THR A 24 10.04 -8.55 21.10
C THR A 24 8.83 -7.63 21.24
N ASP A 25 7.61 -8.17 21.20
CA ASP A 25 6.36 -7.47 21.43
C ASP A 25 5.92 -7.48 22.90
N GLY A 26 6.74 -8.02 23.81
CA GLY A 26 6.51 -8.10 25.25
C GLY A 26 5.49 -9.16 25.67
N ARG A 27 5.20 -10.15 24.83
CA ARG A 27 4.38 -11.32 25.18
C ARG A 27 5.25 -12.44 25.72
N LYS A 28 4.70 -13.19 26.68
CA LYS A 28 5.35 -14.41 27.17
C LYS A 28 5.12 -15.56 26.19
N LEU A 29 6.04 -16.50 26.16
CA LEU A 29 5.87 -17.75 25.42
C LEU A 29 4.54 -18.41 25.85
N TRP A 30 3.73 -18.87 24.89
CA TRP A 30 2.42 -19.48 25.11
C TRP A 30 1.32 -18.52 25.62
N GLU A 31 1.50 -17.20 25.54
CA GLU A 31 0.45 -16.26 25.87
C GLU A 31 -0.59 -16.19 24.71
N TRP A 32 -1.79 -16.70 24.98
CA TRP A 32 -2.90 -16.76 24.02
C TRP A 32 -3.75 -15.49 23.98
N GLN A 33 -3.69 -14.70 25.05
CA GLN A 33 -4.55 -13.53 25.18
C GLN A 33 -4.05 -12.38 24.31
N SER A 34 -4.99 -11.76 23.59
CA SER A 34 -4.69 -10.57 22.83
C SER A 34 -4.42 -9.38 23.76
N LYS A 35 -3.42 -8.56 23.46
CA LYS A 35 -3.14 -7.30 24.16
C LYS A 35 -4.22 -6.23 23.95
N PHE A 36 -5.05 -6.40 22.93
CA PHE A 36 -6.08 -5.43 22.59
C PHE A 36 -7.37 -5.67 23.37
N PRO A 37 -8.05 -4.61 23.86
CA PRO A 37 -9.38 -4.73 24.44
C PRO A 37 -10.39 -5.27 23.41
N ASN A 38 -11.52 -5.81 23.87
CA ASN A 38 -12.50 -6.47 23.02
C ASN A 38 -13.03 -5.58 21.87
N GLU A 39 -13.19 -4.29 22.12
CA GLU A 39 -13.62 -3.32 21.11
C GLU A 39 -12.59 -3.19 19.98
N ALA A 40 -11.31 -3.08 20.33
CA ALA A 40 -10.22 -3.01 19.35
C ALA A 40 -10.08 -4.34 18.58
N GLN A 41 -10.24 -5.49 19.23
CA GLN A 41 -10.26 -6.79 18.55
C GLN A 41 -11.38 -6.88 17.50
N ASN A 42 -12.58 -6.38 17.83
CA ASN A 42 -13.70 -6.34 16.91
C ASN A 42 -13.42 -5.42 15.71
N ALA A 43 -12.78 -4.28 15.93
CA ALA A 43 -12.36 -3.37 14.88
C ALA A 43 -11.30 -4.00 13.96
N ILE A 44 -10.30 -4.69 14.51
CA ILE A 44 -9.27 -5.42 13.75
C ILE A 44 -9.90 -6.54 12.91
N LYS A 45 -10.83 -7.32 13.49
CA LYS A 45 -11.54 -8.39 12.78
C LYS A 45 -12.42 -7.84 11.64
N PHE A 46 -13.06 -6.70 11.85
CA PHE A 46 -13.84 -6.04 10.82
C PHE A 46 -12.94 -5.55 9.68
N GLU A 47 -11.84 -4.88 10.00
CA GLU A 47 -10.86 -4.41 9.02
C GLU A 47 -10.26 -5.57 8.21
N ALA A 48 -9.88 -6.66 8.86
CA ALA A 48 -9.40 -7.87 8.20
C ALA A 48 -10.44 -8.44 7.21
N ARG A 49 -11.72 -8.51 7.62
CA ARG A 49 -12.79 -9.00 6.72
C ARG A 49 -12.96 -8.10 5.50
N VAL A 50 -12.93 -6.78 5.67
CA VAL A 50 -13.03 -5.84 4.56
C VAL A 50 -11.85 -5.99 3.60
N LEU A 51 -10.62 -6.10 4.11
CA LEU A 51 -9.43 -6.27 3.27
C LEU A 51 -9.42 -7.63 2.55
N ILE A 52 -9.82 -8.72 3.20
CA ILE A 52 -9.92 -10.04 2.57
C ILE A 52 -11.01 -10.02 1.48
N SER A 53 -12.16 -9.40 1.74
CA SER A 53 -13.22 -9.25 0.73
C SER A 53 -12.75 -8.40 -0.45
N SER A 54 -12.03 -7.31 -0.18
CA SER A 54 -11.41 -6.46 -1.20
C SER A 54 -10.38 -7.22 -2.03
N LEU A 55 -9.57 -8.09 -1.39
CA LEU A 55 -8.62 -8.96 -2.08
C LEU A 55 -9.35 -9.89 -3.08
N ALA A 56 -10.41 -10.56 -2.63
CA ALA A 56 -11.18 -11.46 -3.48
C ALA A 56 -11.82 -10.71 -4.67
N VAL A 57 -12.43 -9.55 -4.40
CA VAL A 57 -13.06 -8.73 -5.45
C VAL A 57 -12.03 -8.21 -6.45
N THR A 58 -10.91 -7.65 -5.99
CA THR A 58 -9.86 -7.13 -6.89
C THR A 58 -9.21 -8.24 -7.69
N LEU A 59 -9.01 -9.43 -7.11
CA LEU A 59 -8.49 -10.60 -7.82
C LEU A 59 -9.43 -11.06 -8.94
N LEU A 60 -10.74 -11.15 -8.64
CA LEU A 60 -11.75 -11.53 -9.63
C LEU A 60 -11.84 -10.50 -10.76
N LEU A 61 -11.85 -9.20 -10.44
CA LEU A 61 -11.92 -8.14 -11.44
C LEU A 61 -10.63 -8.07 -12.28
N ALA A 62 -9.46 -8.18 -11.66
CA ALA A 62 -8.20 -8.23 -12.40
C ALA A 62 -8.17 -9.44 -13.34
N GLY A 63 -8.55 -10.64 -12.88
CA GLY A 63 -8.63 -11.84 -13.70
C GLY A 63 -9.63 -11.70 -14.85
N LEU A 64 -10.81 -11.14 -14.58
CA LEU A 64 -11.83 -10.89 -15.59
C LEU A 64 -11.32 -9.96 -16.69
N PHE A 65 -10.78 -8.79 -16.33
CA PHE A 65 -10.31 -7.81 -17.33
C PHE A 65 -9.05 -8.26 -18.06
N LEU A 66 -8.18 -9.04 -17.41
CA LEU A 66 -7.05 -9.70 -18.10
C LEU A 66 -7.54 -10.75 -19.11
N GLY A 67 -8.58 -11.49 -18.76
CA GLY A 67 -9.19 -12.50 -19.66
C GLY A 67 -9.93 -11.90 -20.86
N LEU A 68 -10.49 -10.69 -20.70
CA LEU A 68 -11.16 -9.96 -21.80
C LEU A 68 -10.16 -9.34 -22.81
N GLY A 69 -8.89 -9.22 -22.45
CA GLY A 69 -7.82 -8.79 -23.34
C GLY A 69 -8.05 -7.40 -23.95
N ASP A 70 -8.14 -7.33 -25.28
CA ASP A 70 -8.23 -6.08 -26.04
C ASP A 70 -9.67 -5.54 -26.19
N ALA A 71 -10.66 -6.12 -25.54
CA ALA A 71 -12.01 -5.62 -25.56
C ALA A 71 -12.09 -4.20 -25.00
N SER A 72 -12.99 -3.40 -25.52
CA SER A 72 -13.29 -2.04 -25.06
C SER A 72 -14.79 -1.87 -24.83
N PHE A 73 -15.16 -1.12 -23.81
CA PHE A 73 -16.54 -0.77 -23.50
C PHE A 73 -16.80 0.67 -23.94
N GLU A 74 -17.88 0.86 -24.69
CA GLU A 74 -18.37 2.17 -25.07
C GLU A 74 -19.49 2.58 -24.11
N PHE A 75 -19.24 3.62 -23.30
CA PHE A 75 -20.26 4.24 -22.47
C PHE A 75 -20.80 5.50 -23.15
N LYS A 76 -22.09 5.48 -23.53
CA LYS A 76 -22.80 6.66 -24.00
C LYS A 76 -23.37 7.40 -22.80
N LEU A 77 -22.82 8.59 -22.52
CA LEU A 77 -23.36 9.45 -21.46
C LEU A 77 -24.63 10.12 -22.00
N PRO A 78 -25.80 10.02 -21.33
CA PRO A 78 -27.06 10.60 -21.77
C PRO A 78 -27.07 12.13 -21.48
N VAL A 79 -26.16 12.88 -22.11
CA VAL A 79 -26.04 14.33 -21.92
C VAL A 79 -26.24 15.02 -23.28
N GLY A 80 -27.50 15.30 -23.63
CA GLY A 80 -27.84 16.12 -24.78
C GLY A 80 -27.66 15.44 -26.15
N GLN A 81 -27.87 16.22 -27.25
CA GLN A 81 -27.84 15.71 -28.61
C GLN A 81 -26.45 15.31 -29.16
N THR A 82 -25.38 15.66 -28.46
CA THR A 82 -24.03 15.23 -28.73
C THR A 82 -23.51 14.49 -27.51
N SER A 83 -23.87 13.22 -27.38
CA SER A 83 -23.36 12.39 -26.27
C SER A 83 -21.89 12.02 -26.55
N PRO A 84 -20.94 12.48 -25.72
CA PRO A 84 -19.57 12.02 -25.82
C PRO A 84 -19.52 10.53 -25.48
N SER A 85 -18.99 9.70 -26.37
CA SER A 85 -18.74 8.29 -26.09
C SER A 85 -17.42 8.18 -25.34
N LEU A 86 -17.46 7.59 -24.13
CA LEU A 86 -16.28 7.27 -23.37
C LEU A 86 -15.87 5.82 -23.67
N PHE A 87 -14.73 5.64 -24.31
CA PHE A 87 -14.14 4.33 -24.54
C PHE A 87 -13.23 3.96 -23.37
N VAL A 88 -13.56 2.89 -22.66
CA VAL A 88 -12.72 2.35 -21.58
C VAL A 88 -12.16 1.02 -22.04
N SER A 89 -10.85 0.95 -22.19
CA SER A 89 -10.15 -0.29 -22.55
C SER A 89 -10.10 -1.25 -21.36
N CYS A 90 -10.36 -2.53 -21.60
CA CYS A 90 -10.19 -3.57 -20.59
C CYS A 90 -8.76 -3.63 -20.05
N LYS A 91 -7.76 -3.28 -20.86
CA LYS A 91 -6.35 -3.18 -20.41
C LYS A 91 -6.16 -2.14 -19.32
N LEU A 92 -6.79 -0.97 -19.43
CA LEU A 92 -6.72 0.06 -18.37
C LEU A 92 -7.36 -0.43 -17.08
N LEU A 93 -8.53 -1.08 -17.17
CA LEU A 93 -9.19 -1.67 -16.02
C LEU A 93 -8.37 -2.81 -15.41
N ALA A 94 -7.78 -3.67 -16.23
CA ALA A 94 -6.88 -4.72 -15.78
C ALA A 94 -5.68 -4.14 -15.01
N THR A 95 -5.04 -3.10 -15.56
CA THR A 95 -3.92 -2.41 -14.91
C THR A 95 -4.35 -1.80 -13.58
N PHE A 96 -5.50 -1.11 -13.56
CA PHE A 96 -6.04 -0.51 -12.34
C PHE A 96 -6.30 -1.56 -11.25
N PHE A 97 -7.06 -2.63 -11.56
CA PHE A 97 -7.40 -3.64 -10.57
C PHE A 97 -6.19 -4.47 -10.14
N THR A 98 -5.21 -4.67 -11.02
CA THR A 98 -3.95 -5.33 -10.63
C THR A 98 -3.12 -4.44 -9.70
N GLY A 99 -3.10 -3.13 -9.91
CA GLY A 99 -2.52 -2.16 -8.97
C GLY A 99 -3.25 -2.16 -7.62
N CYS A 100 -4.59 -2.16 -7.63
CA CYS A 100 -5.40 -2.32 -6.42
C CYS A 100 -5.05 -3.60 -5.67
N LEU A 101 -4.89 -4.72 -6.38
CA LEU A 101 -4.51 -6.03 -5.80
C LEU A 101 -3.17 -5.94 -5.06
N GLY A 102 -2.18 -5.25 -5.63
CA GLY A 102 -0.90 -4.97 -4.97
C GLY A 102 -1.08 -4.18 -3.67
N GLY A 103 -1.87 -3.10 -3.73
CA GLY A 103 -2.17 -2.26 -2.56
C GLY A 103 -2.93 -2.99 -1.45
N VAL A 104 -3.91 -3.85 -1.79
CA VAL A 104 -4.62 -4.70 -0.81
C VAL A 104 -3.65 -5.66 -0.13
N THR A 105 -2.78 -6.31 -0.91
CA THR A 105 -1.79 -7.25 -0.39
C THR A 105 -0.86 -6.56 0.61
N PHE A 106 -0.38 -5.36 0.29
CA PHE A 106 0.41 -4.53 1.21
C PHE A 106 -0.38 -4.21 2.49
N SER A 107 -1.64 -3.77 2.37
CA SER A 107 -2.49 -3.41 3.50
C SER A 107 -2.74 -4.59 4.44
N ILE A 108 -2.97 -5.80 3.91
CA ILE A 108 -3.14 -7.03 4.71
C ILE A 108 -1.85 -7.35 5.47
N LYS A 109 -0.70 -7.34 4.78
CA LYS A 109 0.61 -7.58 5.41
C LYS A 109 0.86 -6.59 6.55
N TRP A 110 0.57 -5.31 6.32
CA TRP A 110 0.74 -4.26 7.33
C TRP A 110 -0.22 -4.42 8.51
N LEU A 111 -1.50 -4.77 8.26
CA LEU A 111 -2.48 -5.06 9.32
C LEU A 111 -2.00 -6.20 10.21
N VAL A 112 -1.58 -7.31 9.61
CA VAL A 112 -1.07 -8.48 10.36
C VAL A 112 0.17 -8.10 11.18
N HIS A 113 1.11 -7.36 10.58
CA HIS A 113 2.32 -6.93 11.27
C HIS A 113 2.02 -6.01 12.47
N THR A 114 1.16 -5.00 12.29
CA THR A 114 0.82 -4.05 13.36
C THR A 114 -0.02 -4.70 14.47
N ALA A 115 -0.90 -5.64 14.12
CA ALA A 115 -1.66 -6.41 15.09
C ALA A 115 -0.75 -7.36 15.90
N ALA A 116 0.19 -8.04 15.23
CA ALA A 116 1.13 -8.95 15.88
C ALA A 116 2.08 -8.21 16.84
N THR A 117 2.59 -7.04 16.44
CA THR A 117 3.51 -6.22 17.26
C THR A 117 2.80 -5.36 18.32
N GLY A 118 1.48 -5.40 18.41
CA GLY A 118 0.72 -4.60 19.38
C GLY A 118 0.70 -3.08 19.04
N LYS A 119 1.09 -2.70 17.84
CA LYS A 119 1.17 -1.29 17.37
C LYS A 119 -0.01 -0.88 16.48
N TRP A 120 -1.13 -1.60 16.57
CA TRP A 120 -2.33 -1.25 15.82
C TRP A 120 -2.98 0.00 16.41
N HIS A 121 -3.29 1.00 15.56
CA HIS A 121 -4.00 2.23 15.92
C HIS A 121 -5.21 2.43 15.01
N LEU A 122 -6.32 2.90 15.60
CA LEU A 122 -7.58 3.13 14.90
C LEU A 122 -7.42 4.19 13.79
N ASP A 123 -6.65 5.25 14.05
CA ASP A 123 -6.45 6.37 13.13
C ASP A 123 -5.84 5.93 11.79
N ARG A 124 -5.00 4.91 11.82
CA ARG A 124 -4.36 4.38 10.61
C ARG A 124 -5.24 3.45 9.79
N ARG A 125 -6.47 3.16 10.24
CA ARG A 125 -7.42 2.30 9.54
C ARG A 125 -7.81 2.88 8.19
N TYR A 126 -8.11 4.18 8.13
CA TYR A 126 -8.49 4.85 6.88
C TYR A 126 -7.37 4.76 5.84
N TRP A 127 -6.12 4.96 6.27
CA TRP A 127 -4.97 4.81 5.39
C TRP A 127 -4.93 3.41 4.76
N ARG A 128 -5.01 2.35 5.56
CA ARG A 128 -4.97 0.96 5.08
C ARG A 128 -6.12 0.61 4.13
N LEU A 129 -7.30 1.21 4.31
CA LEU A 129 -8.45 1.00 3.44
C LEU A 129 -8.34 1.77 2.11
N LEU A 130 -7.61 2.90 2.09
CA LEU A 130 -7.44 3.72 0.89
C LEU A 130 -6.25 3.28 0.02
N VAL A 131 -5.23 2.66 0.60
CA VAL A 131 -4.03 2.19 -0.12
C VAL A 131 -4.36 1.36 -1.37
N PRO A 132 -5.34 0.45 -1.37
CA PRO A 132 -5.72 -0.27 -2.59
C PRO A 132 -6.10 0.64 -3.76
N CYS A 133 -6.93 1.65 -3.50
CA CYS A 133 -7.35 2.60 -4.52
C CYS A 133 -6.17 3.44 -5.03
N VAL A 134 -5.33 3.91 -4.11
CA VAL A 134 -4.11 4.67 -4.42
C VAL A 134 -3.17 3.82 -5.28
N GLY A 135 -2.98 2.54 -4.94
CA GLY A 135 -2.17 1.61 -5.73
C GLY A 135 -2.67 1.44 -7.17
N GLY A 136 -4.00 1.36 -7.36
CA GLY A 136 -4.61 1.32 -8.69
C GLY A 136 -4.39 2.60 -9.49
N VAL A 137 -4.55 3.76 -8.86
CA VAL A 137 -4.30 5.07 -9.50
C VAL A 137 -2.83 5.20 -9.88
N TYR A 138 -1.90 4.83 -9.01
CA TYR A 138 -0.47 4.89 -9.32
C TYR A 138 -0.08 3.96 -10.46
N ALA A 139 -0.69 2.78 -10.56
CA ALA A 139 -0.48 1.88 -11.69
C ALA A 139 -0.90 2.52 -13.02
N LEU A 140 -2.02 3.26 -13.07
CA LEU A 140 -2.44 3.99 -14.26
C LEU A 140 -1.51 5.16 -14.58
N VAL A 141 -1.07 5.93 -13.58
CA VAL A 141 -0.13 7.04 -13.78
C VAL A 141 1.20 6.53 -14.30
N VAL A 142 1.74 5.46 -13.72
CA VAL A 142 2.99 4.85 -14.20
C VAL A 142 2.83 4.32 -15.62
N LEU A 143 1.70 3.69 -15.97
CA LEU A 143 1.40 3.29 -17.35
C LEU A 143 1.45 4.49 -18.30
N ALA A 144 0.78 5.59 -17.94
CA ALA A 144 0.76 6.80 -18.76
C ALA A 144 2.16 7.41 -18.95
N LEU A 145 3.02 7.36 -17.91
CA LEU A 145 4.41 7.83 -18.00
C LEU A 145 5.26 6.92 -18.92
N PHE A 146 5.00 5.60 -18.91
CA PHE A 146 5.65 4.68 -19.86
C PHE A 146 5.20 4.95 -21.29
N ASP A 147 3.90 5.14 -21.52
CA ASP A 147 3.35 5.45 -22.85
C ASP A 147 3.85 6.80 -23.37
N ALA A 148 4.08 7.77 -22.48
CA ALA A 148 4.71 9.06 -22.81
C ALA A 148 6.22 8.96 -23.11
N GLY A 149 6.83 7.78 -22.97
CA GLY A 149 8.25 7.56 -23.25
C GLY A 149 9.22 8.07 -22.18
N LEU A 150 8.72 8.53 -21.02
CA LEU A 150 9.57 9.11 -19.97
C LEU A 150 10.57 8.11 -19.36
N PHE A 151 10.31 6.82 -19.50
CA PHE A 151 11.20 5.74 -19.05
C PHE A 151 11.89 5.00 -20.21
N ALA A 152 11.59 5.35 -21.47
CA ALA A 152 12.28 4.80 -22.62
C ALA A 152 13.63 5.50 -22.75
N GLY A 153 14.70 4.84 -22.37
CA GLY A 153 16.05 5.27 -22.72
C GLY A 153 16.16 5.40 -24.25
N SER A 154 16.91 6.36 -24.73
CA SER A 154 17.05 6.81 -26.12
C SER A 154 17.40 5.76 -27.20
N ASN A 155 17.53 4.47 -26.83
CA ASN A 155 17.92 3.37 -27.73
C ASN A 155 16.88 2.22 -27.79
N GLY A 156 15.73 2.37 -27.14
CA GLY A 156 14.66 1.36 -27.20
C GLY A 156 13.63 1.80 -28.21
N GLY A 157 13.63 1.16 -29.38
CA GLY A 157 12.54 1.31 -30.34
C GLY A 157 11.21 1.11 -29.63
N ALA A 158 10.22 1.93 -30.00
CA ALA A 158 8.84 1.87 -29.52
C ALA A 158 8.15 0.54 -29.88
N ALA A 159 8.73 -0.59 -29.50
CA ALA A 159 8.11 -1.88 -29.52
C ALA A 159 7.25 -1.97 -28.24
N GLY A 160 6.12 -1.25 -28.29
CA GLY A 160 4.90 -1.66 -27.62
C GLY A 160 5.01 -2.01 -26.13
N VAL A 161 5.39 -1.07 -25.26
CA VAL A 161 4.93 -1.14 -23.87
C VAL A 161 3.52 -0.53 -23.79
N SER A 162 2.67 -0.90 -24.76
CA SER A 162 1.26 -0.47 -24.76
C SER A 162 0.43 -1.15 -23.65
N THR A 163 1.06 -1.99 -22.84
CA THR A 163 0.45 -2.63 -21.69
C THR A 163 1.48 -2.79 -20.59
N LEU A 164 1.27 -2.09 -19.49
CA LEU A 164 2.02 -2.38 -18.28
C LEU A 164 1.83 -3.86 -17.94
N SER A 165 2.93 -4.61 -17.83
CA SER A 165 2.81 -6.00 -17.42
C SER A 165 2.02 -6.07 -16.11
N PRO A 166 1.06 -6.99 -15.96
CA PRO A 166 0.30 -7.15 -14.72
C PRO A 166 1.22 -7.27 -13.49
N ALA A 167 2.37 -7.93 -13.64
CA ALA A 167 3.37 -8.01 -12.58
C ALA A 167 3.89 -6.63 -12.16
N LEU A 168 4.18 -5.75 -13.12
CA LEU A 168 4.65 -4.40 -12.82
C LEU A 168 3.54 -3.55 -12.21
N ALA A 169 2.30 -3.64 -12.70
CA ALA A 169 1.15 -2.97 -12.11
C ALA A 169 0.93 -3.40 -10.64
N PHE A 170 1.05 -4.69 -10.36
CA PHE A 170 1.00 -5.23 -8.99
C PHE A 170 2.11 -4.64 -8.12
N LEU A 171 3.36 -4.62 -8.61
CA LEU A 171 4.48 -4.07 -7.86
C LEU A 171 4.31 -2.58 -7.57
N VAL A 172 3.82 -1.80 -8.54
CA VAL A 172 3.51 -0.37 -8.35
C VAL A 172 2.49 -0.18 -7.23
N GLY A 173 1.43 -0.98 -7.20
CA GLY A 173 0.43 -0.94 -6.13
C GLY A 173 0.97 -1.38 -4.78
N TYR A 174 1.78 -2.43 -4.75
CA TYR A 174 2.39 -2.95 -3.53
C TYR A 174 3.41 -1.98 -2.90
N PHE A 175 4.20 -1.29 -3.72
CA PHE A 175 5.20 -0.32 -3.31
C PHE A 175 4.74 1.13 -3.49
N SER A 176 3.45 1.41 -3.24
CA SER A 176 2.85 2.73 -3.48
C SER A 176 3.60 3.89 -2.82
N ASP A 177 4.17 3.68 -1.63
CA ASP A 177 4.99 4.69 -0.95
C ASP A 177 6.27 5.02 -1.74
N GLY A 178 6.97 4.00 -2.26
CA GLY A 178 8.14 4.18 -3.11
C GLY A 178 7.82 4.82 -4.45
N VAL A 179 6.69 4.46 -5.05
CA VAL A 179 6.17 5.07 -6.29
C VAL A 179 5.83 6.54 -6.08
N SER A 180 5.28 6.92 -4.94
CA SER A 180 5.04 8.32 -4.59
C SER A 180 6.32 9.15 -4.63
N GLY A 181 7.42 8.62 -4.08
CA GLY A 181 8.74 9.27 -4.16
C GLY A 181 9.26 9.40 -5.59
N LEU A 182 9.10 8.34 -6.41
CA LEU A 182 9.47 8.37 -7.83
C LEU A 182 8.68 9.43 -8.60
N LEU A 183 7.35 9.49 -8.41
CA LEU A 183 6.49 10.49 -9.03
C LEU A 183 6.88 11.92 -8.63
N SER A 184 7.24 12.13 -7.37
CA SER A 184 7.76 13.41 -6.90
C SER A 184 9.04 13.82 -7.64
N ASN A 185 9.97 12.88 -7.85
CA ASN A 185 11.21 13.14 -8.59
C ASN A 185 10.93 13.48 -10.07
N VAL A 186 10.01 12.75 -10.70
CA VAL A 186 9.57 13.04 -12.08
C VAL A 186 8.91 14.41 -12.16
N ALA A 187 8.03 14.75 -11.24
CA ALA A 187 7.39 16.06 -11.18
C ALA A 187 8.43 17.18 -11.03
N ASN A 188 9.42 17.01 -10.17
CA ASN A 188 10.51 17.96 -10.00
C ASN A 188 11.34 18.12 -11.28
N ALA A 189 11.60 17.04 -12.01
CA ALA A 189 12.34 17.09 -13.26
C ALA A 189 11.56 17.78 -14.39
N VAL A 190 10.23 17.57 -14.45
CA VAL A 190 9.37 18.12 -15.51
C VAL A 190 8.98 19.58 -15.23
N PHE A 191 8.63 19.91 -14.01
CA PHE A 191 8.12 21.24 -13.67
C PHE A 191 9.20 22.20 -13.17
N GLY A 192 10.43 21.71 -12.97
CA GLY A 192 11.53 22.55 -12.53
C GLY A 192 11.26 23.28 -11.20
N THR A 193 10.34 22.80 -10.39
CA THR A 193 9.97 23.39 -9.11
C THR A 193 11.04 23.13 -8.08
N LEU A 194 12.18 23.73 -8.32
CA LEU A 194 13.30 23.65 -7.44
C LEU A 194 13.58 25.00 -6.85
N GLU A 195 12.97 25.29 -5.77
CA GLU A 195 13.65 26.13 -4.83
C GLU A 195 14.85 25.35 -4.26
N LYS A 196 16.01 25.62 -4.83
CA LYS A 196 17.24 25.48 -4.09
C LYS A 196 17.20 26.46 -2.96
N LYS A 197 16.98 25.99 -1.75
CA LYS A 197 17.44 26.67 -0.55
C LYS A 197 18.63 25.95 0.00
#